data_4d9212dbbf047681ad3e60bfb17ab850
#
_entry.id   4d9212dbbf047681ad3e60bfb17ab850
#
_cell.length_a   1.000
_cell.length_b   1.000
_cell.length_c   1.000
_cell.angle_alpha   90.00
_cell.angle_beta   90.00
_cell.angle_gamma   90.00
#
_symmetry.space_group_name_H-M   'P 1'
#
loop_
_entity.id
_entity.type
_entity.pdbx_description
1 polymer ?
#
loop_
_entity_poly.entity_id
_entity_poly.type
_entity_poly.pdbx_seq_one_letter_code
_entity_poly.pdbx_strand_id
1 'polypeptide(L)'
;MKTVNHLGTDPIGKLVPRIAFPSMLAQFVSVLYSIVDRMYIGHIASVGDLALAGVGVCGPILTMIGAFSSLIGVGGAPLLGIRLGEKNEKEASRILANAFLMLVSLSLVLTAAALFLTRPMLMAFGASTVTYPYARAYFMIYVSGSVFALLSTGLNQFVICQGFASEGMKSVLLGAVLNLLLDPVFIFVLHLGVRGAAIATVLSQIASCLYVLHILFGKTIPIRITFGGYSFAIMKRILTVGFTPFLIIAIDNVMIIAMNAVLQQYAPAGQGDSFITCATIVQSFMLIITIPLGGISGGTQSILAYNYGTGNSRRILEAQKTIIALCAGFTTLMFLVSNAAGTLFAQLFTSDPQIVSMVVRAIHISTLSVIPLGIQYEIVDGFTAMGCVRYSFALSFFRKFVYFTALFLLPRFFALENIFYVEPISDLIGPVVSMIVYWTSIQKILKQREEAVRLMHTKKA
;
A
#
# COMPACT_ATOMS: atom_id res chain seq x y z
N MET A 1 -1.55 -12.07 28.07
CA MET A 1 -2.85 -12.48 27.48
C MET A 1 -2.94 -11.91 26.07
N LYS A 2 -3.09 -12.75 25.03
CA LYS A 2 -3.37 -12.28 23.68
C LYS A 2 -4.78 -11.68 23.68
N THR A 3 -4.93 -10.37 23.51
CA THR A 3 -6.24 -9.74 23.39
C THR A 3 -6.82 -10.11 22.03
N VAL A 4 -7.73 -11.06 22.04
CA VAL A 4 -8.51 -11.42 20.85
C VAL A 4 -9.51 -10.28 20.61
N ASN A 5 -9.47 -9.66 19.43
CA ASN A 5 -10.42 -8.63 19.05
C ASN A 5 -11.73 -9.28 18.58
N HIS A 6 -12.81 -9.01 19.29
CA HIS A 6 -14.15 -9.47 18.88
C HIS A 6 -14.79 -8.41 17.99
N LEU A 7 -14.61 -8.57 16.64
CA LEU A 7 -15.03 -7.60 15.64
C LEU A 7 -16.51 -7.21 15.70
N GLY A 8 -17.37 -8.14 16.15
CA GLY A 8 -18.81 -7.94 16.25
C GLY A 8 -19.31 -7.37 17.58
N THR A 9 -18.54 -7.43 18.66
CA THR A 9 -19.04 -7.13 20.01
C THR A 9 -18.22 -6.09 20.78
N ASP A 10 -16.92 -5.97 20.55
CA ASP A 10 -16.08 -4.99 21.24
C ASP A 10 -16.56 -3.54 20.95
N PRO A 11 -16.49 -2.62 21.92
CA PRO A 11 -16.83 -1.21 21.71
C PRO A 11 -16.00 -0.60 20.59
N ILE A 12 -16.63 0.02 19.61
CA ILE A 12 -15.99 0.56 18.39
C ILE A 12 -14.87 1.55 18.73
N GLY A 13 -15.10 2.46 19.67
CA GLY A 13 -14.10 3.46 20.08
C GLY A 13 -12.79 2.87 20.64
N LYS A 14 -12.81 1.60 21.14
CA LYS A 14 -11.61 0.89 21.57
C LYS A 14 -11.07 -0.07 20.51
N LEU A 15 -11.97 -0.64 19.71
CA LEU A 15 -11.64 -1.63 18.69
C LEU A 15 -10.88 -0.99 17.54
N VAL A 16 -11.38 0.16 17.02
CA VAL A 16 -10.75 0.86 15.90
C VAL A 16 -9.29 1.23 16.20
N PRO A 17 -8.94 1.93 17.29
CA PRO A 17 -7.53 2.22 17.58
C PRO A 17 -6.69 0.96 17.77
N ARG A 18 -7.23 -0.08 18.43
CA ARG A 18 -6.51 -1.34 18.68
C ARG A 18 -6.11 -2.08 17.41
N ILE A 19 -6.85 -1.88 16.31
CA ILE A 19 -6.53 -2.46 15.00
C ILE A 19 -5.75 -1.47 14.14
N ALA A 20 -6.12 -0.19 14.14
CA ALA A 20 -5.50 0.83 13.32
C ALA A 20 -4.04 1.10 13.69
N PHE A 21 -3.73 1.26 14.98
CA PHE A 21 -2.36 1.59 15.41
C PHE A 21 -1.32 0.53 15.03
N PRO A 22 -1.54 -0.78 15.26
CA PRO A 22 -0.60 -1.80 14.79
C PRO A 22 -0.41 -1.78 13.28
N SER A 23 -1.49 -1.65 12.51
CA SER A 23 -1.43 -1.60 11.04
C SER A 23 -0.71 -0.35 10.54
N MET A 24 -1.00 0.81 11.11
CA MET A 24 -0.31 2.08 10.82
C MET A 24 1.19 1.97 11.14
N LEU A 25 1.54 1.46 12.32
CA LEU A 25 2.93 1.32 12.75
C LEU A 25 3.71 0.37 11.84
N ALA A 26 3.09 -0.76 11.45
CA ALA A 26 3.70 -1.68 10.49
C ALA A 26 4.05 -0.99 9.17
N GLN A 27 3.13 -0.21 8.63
CA GLN A 27 3.34 0.53 7.39
C GLN A 27 4.38 1.65 7.54
N PHE A 28 4.37 2.37 8.66
CA PHE A 28 5.37 3.39 8.96
C PHE A 28 6.78 2.81 9.02
N VAL A 29 6.95 1.71 9.74
CA VAL A 29 8.25 1.00 9.83
C VAL A 29 8.68 0.47 8.46
N SER A 30 7.74 0.02 7.63
CA SER A 30 8.02 -0.43 6.27
C SER A 30 8.60 0.70 5.39
N VAL A 31 8.11 1.92 5.53
CA VAL A 31 8.69 3.09 4.83
C VAL A 31 10.09 3.40 5.35
N LEU A 32 10.25 3.41 6.68
CA LEU A 32 11.54 3.74 7.30
C LEU A 32 12.63 2.76 6.88
N TYR A 33 12.37 1.45 6.96
CA TYR A 33 13.42 0.50 6.58
C TYR A 33 13.76 0.59 5.09
N SER A 34 12.80 0.89 4.22
CA SER A 34 13.04 1.08 2.79
C SER A 34 13.93 2.30 2.50
N ILE A 35 13.84 3.36 3.33
CA ILE A 35 14.72 4.52 3.24
C ILE A 35 16.13 4.14 3.71
N VAL A 36 16.25 3.44 4.83
CA VAL A 36 17.53 3.02 5.40
C VAL A 36 18.29 2.05 4.48
N ASP A 37 17.60 1.10 3.87
CA ASP A 37 18.17 0.18 2.87
C ASP A 37 18.82 0.95 1.71
N ARG A 38 18.13 1.95 1.17
CA ARG A 38 18.70 2.84 0.13
C ARG A 38 19.90 3.64 0.60
N MET A 39 19.89 4.10 1.87
CA MET A 39 21.03 4.79 2.46
C MET A 39 22.25 3.85 2.53
N TYR A 40 22.10 2.62 2.97
CA TYR A 40 23.21 1.66 3.00
C TYR A 40 23.76 1.38 1.60
N ILE A 41 22.88 1.20 0.59
CA ILE A 41 23.32 1.00 -0.79
C ILE A 41 24.10 2.21 -1.31
N GLY A 42 23.66 3.42 -1.04
CA GLY A 42 24.35 4.66 -1.43
C GLY A 42 25.73 4.85 -0.78
N HIS A 43 25.99 4.22 0.37
CA HIS A 43 27.27 4.29 1.07
C HIS A 43 28.24 3.16 0.70
N ILE A 44 27.95 2.34 -0.32
CA ILE A 44 28.88 1.32 -0.80
C ILE A 44 30.12 2.02 -1.40
N ALA A 45 31.29 1.70 -0.85
CA ALA A 45 32.54 2.33 -1.28
C ALA A 45 32.77 2.17 -2.80
N SER A 46 33.21 3.26 -3.44
CA SER A 46 33.56 3.39 -4.86
C SER A 46 32.44 3.25 -5.89
N VAL A 47 31.27 2.69 -5.54
CA VAL A 47 30.19 2.41 -6.51
C VAL A 47 28.78 2.79 -5.99
N GLY A 48 28.68 3.44 -4.83
CA GLY A 48 27.40 3.72 -4.16
C GLY A 48 26.40 4.44 -5.04
N ASP A 49 26.80 5.49 -5.75
CA ASP A 49 25.89 6.24 -6.65
C ASP A 49 25.39 5.39 -7.81
N LEU A 50 26.27 4.60 -8.43
CA LEU A 50 25.91 3.71 -9.54
C LEU A 50 25.03 2.54 -9.05
N ALA A 51 25.32 2.03 -7.85
CA ALA A 51 24.56 0.99 -7.19
C ALA A 51 23.15 1.49 -6.85
N LEU A 52 23.05 2.68 -6.25
CA LEU A 52 21.78 3.31 -5.91
C LEU A 52 20.94 3.61 -7.15
N ALA A 53 21.56 4.13 -8.20
CA ALA A 53 20.90 4.35 -9.49
C ALA A 53 20.38 3.03 -10.10
N GLY A 54 21.20 1.96 -10.07
CA GLY A 54 20.81 0.64 -10.54
C GLY A 54 19.63 0.04 -9.78
N VAL A 55 19.67 0.11 -8.44
CA VAL A 55 18.55 -0.34 -7.58
C VAL A 55 17.31 0.53 -7.78
N GLY A 56 17.49 1.83 -8.01
CA GLY A 56 16.40 2.76 -8.32
C GLY A 56 15.59 2.35 -9.54
N VAL A 57 16.25 1.86 -10.60
CA VAL A 57 15.58 1.32 -11.80
C VAL A 57 14.72 0.08 -11.48
N CYS A 58 15.13 -0.73 -10.51
CA CYS A 58 14.35 -1.91 -10.11
C CYS A 58 13.05 -1.52 -9.36
N GLY A 59 13.03 -0.38 -8.66
CA GLY A 59 11.94 0.03 -7.77
C GLY A 59 10.54 -0.08 -8.38
N PRO A 60 10.24 0.61 -9.50
CA PRO A 60 8.93 0.53 -10.15
C PRO A 60 8.53 -0.87 -10.57
N ILE A 61 9.48 -1.69 -11.04
CA ILE A 61 9.21 -3.07 -11.45
C ILE A 61 8.82 -3.92 -10.23
N LEU A 62 9.56 -3.78 -9.14
CA LEU A 62 9.30 -4.51 -7.90
C LEU A 62 7.98 -4.09 -7.25
N THR A 63 7.65 -2.79 -7.32
CA THR A 63 6.34 -2.27 -6.86
C THR A 63 5.20 -2.87 -7.68
N MET A 64 5.35 -2.99 -9.00
CA MET A 64 4.37 -3.63 -9.86
C MET A 64 4.22 -5.13 -9.56
N ILE A 65 5.30 -5.85 -9.30
CA ILE A 65 5.25 -7.25 -8.86
C ILE A 65 4.53 -7.33 -7.50
N GLY A 66 4.84 -6.43 -6.57
CA GLY A 66 4.17 -6.35 -5.26
C GLY A 66 2.67 -6.06 -5.34
N ALA A 67 2.22 -5.30 -6.34
CA ALA A 67 0.80 -5.00 -6.55
C ALA A 67 -0.06 -6.26 -6.74
N PHE A 68 0.51 -7.33 -7.29
CA PHE A 68 -0.19 -8.62 -7.43
C PHE A 68 -0.48 -9.29 -6.08
N SER A 69 0.30 -9.02 -5.03
CA SER A 69 -0.06 -9.48 -3.69
C SER A 69 -1.28 -8.75 -3.16
N SER A 70 -1.41 -7.44 -3.45
CA SER A 70 -2.59 -6.64 -3.12
C SER A 70 -3.83 -7.09 -3.91
N LEU A 71 -3.66 -7.47 -5.19
CA LEU A 71 -4.74 -8.02 -6.02
C LEU A 71 -5.43 -9.21 -5.34
N ILE A 72 -4.67 -10.09 -4.70
CA ILE A 72 -5.20 -11.28 -4.06
C ILE A 72 -5.46 -11.05 -2.57
N GLY A 73 -4.54 -10.41 -1.85
CA GLY A 73 -4.65 -10.18 -0.41
C GLY A 73 -5.78 -9.22 -0.06
N VAL A 74 -5.73 -7.99 -0.60
CA VAL A 74 -6.78 -6.99 -0.37
C VAL A 74 -8.08 -7.36 -1.09
N GLY A 75 -8.01 -8.13 -2.18
CA GLY A 75 -9.20 -8.66 -2.85
C GLY A 75 -9.92 -9.75 -2.06
N GLY A 76 -9.18 -10.64 -1.42
CA GLY A 76 -9.74 -11.80 -0.71
C GLY A 76 -10.08 -11.56 0.75
N ALA A 77 -9.31 -10.73 1.45
CA ALA A 77 -9.47 -10.50 2.87
C ALA A 77 -10.87 -9.94 3.25
N PRO A 78 -11.42 -8.92 2.59
CA PRO A 78 -12.79 -8.47 2.86
C PRO A 78 -13.83 -9.54 2.61
N LEU A 79 -13.68 -10.34 1.56
CA LEU A 79 -14.59 -11.45 1.27
C LEU A 79 -14.60 -12.49 2.40
N LEU A 80 -13.42 -12.83 2.94
CA LEU A 80 -13.30 -13.70 4.09
C LEU A 80 -13.95 -13.07 5.32
N GLY A 81 -13.69 -11.78 5.61
CA GLY A 81 -14.27 -11.06 6.74
C GLY A 81 -15.81 -11.03 6.70
N ILE A 82 -16.41 -10.82 5.52
CA ILE A 82 -17.87 -10.90 5.32
C ILE A 82 -18.40 -12.29 5.65
N ARG A 83 -17.72 -13.36 5.17
CA ARG A 83 -18.14 -14.75 5.46
C ARG A 83 -18.01 -15.12 6.93
N LEU A 84 -16.99 -14.58 7.61
CA LEU A 84 -16.86 -14.71 9.07
C LEU A 84 -18.04 -14.04 9.80
N GLY A 85 -18.43 -12.84 9.38
CA GLY A 85 -19.61 -12.16 9.92
C GLY A 85 -20.90 -12.94 9.70
N GLU A 86 -21.04 -13.62 8.56
CA GLU A 86 -22.17 -14.51 8.24
C GLU A 86 -22.11 -15.85 9.00
N LYS A 87 -21.08 -16.07 9.84
CA LYS A 87 -20.81 -17.36 10.53
C LYS A 87 -20.66 -18.54 9.55
N ASN A 88 -20.18 -18.28 8.34
CA ASN A 88 -19.95 -19.28 7.30
C ASN A 88 -18.43 -19.60 7.21
N GLU A 89 -17.92 -20.30 8.21
CA GLU A 89 -16.48 -20.64 8.30
C GLU A 89 -16.03 -21.54 7.14
N LYS A 90 -16.91 -22.39 6.62
CA LYS A 90 -16.61 -23.27 5.48
C LYS A 90 -16.27 -22.46 4.23
N GLU A 91 -17.09 -21.44 3.92
CA GLU A 91 -16.86 -20.58 2.76
C GLU A 91 -15.65 -19.65 2.99
N ALA A 92 -15.46 -19.13 4.22
CA ALA A 92 -14.30 -18.35 4.61
C ALA A 92 -12.99 -19.14 4.42
N SER A 93 -12.96 -20.41 4.84
CA SER A 93 -11.82 -21.30 4.64
C SER A 93 -11.54 -21.58 3.15
N ARG A 94 -12.59 -21.75 2.33
CA ARG A 94 -12.44 -21.89 0.87
C ARG A 94 -11.86 -20.65 0.22
N ILE A 95 -12.26 -19.45 0.67
CA ILE A 95 -11.68 -18.18 0.17
C ILE A 95 -10.18 -18.14 0.46
N LEU A 96 -9.77 -18.45 1.68
CA LEU A 96 -8.36 -18.47 2.06
C LEU A 96 -7.56 -19.52 1.28
N ALA A 97 -8.10 -20.73 1.10
CA ALA A 97 -7.47 -21.79 0.31
C ALA A 97 -7.25 -21.39 -1.15
N ASN A 98 -8.27 -20.76 -1.78
CA ASN A 98 -8.17 -20.26 -3.14
C ASN A 98 -7.17 -19.09 -3.24
N ALA A 99 -7.18 -18.16 -2.29
CA ALA A 99 -6.22 -17.05 -2.26
C ALA A 99 -4.77 -17.56 -2.08
N PHE A 100 -4.54 -18.54 -1.22
CA PHE A 100 -3.24 -19.18 -1.03
C PHE A 100 -2.74 -19.82 -2.33
N LEU A 101 -3.58 -20.60 -2.99
CA LEU A 101 -3.23 -21.21 -4.28
C LEU A 101 -2.91 -20.14 -5.35
N MET A 102 -3.72 -19.10 -5.42
CA MET A 102 -3.50 -17.98 -6.36
C MET A 102 -2.20 -17.25 -6.07
N LEU A 103 -1.88 -16.97 -4.80
CA LEU A 103 -0.63 -16.30 -4.41
C LEU A 103 0.58 -17.16 -4.78
N VAL A 104 0.56 -18.47 -4.50
CA VAL A 104 1.65 -19.38 -4.83
C VAL A 104 1.83 -19.47 -6.35
N SER A 105 0.75 -19.78 -7.09
CA SER A 105 0.83 -19.96 -8.54
C SER A 105 1.25 -18.68 -9.26
N LEU A 106 0.65 -17.55 -8.89
CA LEU A 106 0.94 -16.25 -9.50
C LEU A 106 2.36 -15.78 -9.18
N SER A 107 2.83 -15.94 -7.94
CA SER A 107 4.20 -15.58 -7.57
C SER A 107 5.24 -16.40 -8.35
N LEU A 108 5.03 -17.69 -8.54
CA LEU A 108 5.91 -18.52 -9.34
C LEU A 108 5.94 -18.09 -10.81
N VAL A 109 4.78 -17.81 -11.40
CA VAL A 109 4.68 -17.31 -12.78
C VAL A 109 5.38 -15.97 -12.93
N LEU A 110 5.12 -15.02 -12.01
CA LEU A 110 5.74 -13.70 -12.05
C LEU A 110 7.26 -13.77 -11.85
N THR A 111 7.73 -14.62 -10.93
CA THR A 111 9.17 -14.85 -10.72
C THR A 111 9.81 -15.39 -11.99
N ALA A 112 9.25 -16.45 -12.60
CA ALA A 112 9.78 -17.04 -13.82
C ALA A 112 9.78 -16.02 -14.98
N ALA A 113 8.69 -15.30 -15.18
CA ALA A 113 8.58 -14.26 -16.20
C ALA A 113 9.60 -13.14 -16.01
N ALA A 114 9.73 -12.62 -14.77
CA ALA A 114 10.66 -11.53 -14.46
C ALA A 114 12.15 -11.96 -14.60
N LEU A 115 12.49 -13.18 -14.22
CA LEU A 115 13.84 -13.74 -14.45
C LEU A 115 14.14 -13.88 -15.93
N PHE A 116 13.19 -14.40 -16.72
CA PHE A 116 13.35 -14.55 -18.16
C PHE A 116 13.45 -13.20 -18.89
N LEU A 117 12.64 -12.22 -18.45
CA LEU A 117 12.57 -10.88 -19.04
C LEU A 117 13.48 -9.85 -18.36
N THR A 118 14.43 -10.27 -17.52
CA THR A 118 15.28 -9.35 -16.72
C THR A 118 15.90 -8.25 -17.57
N ARG A 119 16.55 -8.58 -18.70
CA ARG A 119 17.24 -7.59 -19.54
C ARG A 119 16.27 -6.63 -20.21
N PRO A 120 15.24 -7.05 -20.96
CA PRO A 120 14.30 -6.11 -21.57
C PRO A 120 13.56 -5.26 -20.56
N MET A 121 13.19 -5.79 -19.38
CA MET A 121 12.54 -5.03 -18.34
C MET A 121 13.45 -3.93 -17.78
N LEU A 122 14.66 -4.27 -17.34
CA LEU A 122 15.57 -3.27 -16.77
C LEU A 122 15.93 -2.18 -17.77
N MET A 123 16.18 -2.54 -19.04
CA MET A 123 16.47 -1.54 -20.08
C MET A 123 15.25 -0.66 -20.40
N ALA A 124 14.06 -1.23 -20.44
CA ALA A 124 12.82 -0.46 -20.66
C ALA A 124 12.53 0.53 -19.52
N PHE A 125 12.94 0.20 -18.30
CA PHE A 125 12.77 1.05 -17.12
C PHE A 125 13.94 1.99 -16.85
N GLY A 126 14.89 2.12 -17.79
CA GLY A 126 15.91 3.16 -17.79
C GLY A 126 17.30 2.72 -17.29
N ALA A 127 17.60 1.43 -17.24
CA ALA A 127 18.97 0.98 -16.99
C ALA A 127 19.89 1.39 -18.15
N SER A 128 21.00 2.05 -17.83
CA SER A 128 22.08 2.31 -18.79
C SER A 128 23.06 1.14 -18.82
N THR A 129 23.97 1.15 -19.81
CA THR A 129 25.07 0.15 -19.87
C THR A 129 25.92 0.13 -18.62
N VAL A 130 26.04 1.26 -17.91
CA VAL A 130 26.84 1.42 -16.69
C VAL A 130 26.07 0.95 -15.45
N THR A 131 24.78 1.25 -15.34
CA THR A 131 23.96 0.88 -14.16
C THR A 131 23.39 -0.55 -14.26
N TYR A 132 23.28 -1.11 -15.46
CA TYR A 132 22.71 -2.43 -15.70
C TYR A 132 23.36 -3.56 -14.89
N PRO A 133 24.70 -3.67 -14.72
CA PRO A 133 25.30 -4.74 -13.92
C PRO A 133 24.81 -4.73 -12.46
N TYR A 134 24.66 -3.55 -11.86
CA TYR A 134 24.17 -3.37 -10.48
C TYR A 134 22.67 -3.65 -10.38
N ALA A 135 21.88 -3.09 -11.31
CA ALA A 135 20.45 -3.37 -11.41
C ALA A 135 20.18 -4.87 -11.56
N ARG A 136 20.88 -5.55 -12.47
CA ARG A 136 20.74 -7.00 -12.69
C ARG A 136 21.13 -7.81 -11.45
N ALA A 137 22.23 -7.47 -10.80
CA ALA A 137 22.70 -8.17 -9.61
C ALA A 137 21.69 -8.14 -8.47
N TYR A 138 21.08 -6.96 -8.23
CA TYR A 138 20.01 -6.78 -7.24
C TYR A 138 18.73 -7.51 -7.67
N PHE A 139 18.28 -7.23 -8.90
CA PHE A 139 16.99 -7.69 -9.41
C PHE A 139 16.86 -9.20 -9.44
N MET A 140 17.87 -9.91 -9.94
CA MET A 140 17.83 -11.37 -10.03
C MET A 140 17.67 -12.03 -8.65
N ILE A 141 18.41 -11.55 -7.64
CA ILE A 141 18.32 -12.08 -6.28
C ILE A 141 16.97 -11.77 -5.67
N TYR A 142 16.54 -10.50 -5.74
CA TYR A 142 15.27 -10.07 -5.19
C TYR A 142 14.09 -10.82 -5.81
N VAL A 143 14.05 -10.91 -7.14
CA VAL A 143 12.96 -11.59 -7.86
C VAL A 143 12.95 -13.09 -7.55
N SER A 144 14.09 -13.74 -7.38
CA SER A 144 14.13 -15.14 -6.96
C SER A 144 13.47 -15.37 -5.59
N GLY A 145 13.51 -14.36 -4.71
CA GLY A 145 12.83 -14.37 -3.41
C GLY A 145 11.41 -13.78 -3.41
N SER A 146 10.94 -13.25 -4.54
CA SER A 146 9.66 -12.53 -4.60
C SER A 146 8.44 -13.39 -4.24
N VAL A 147 8.53 -14.70 -4.38
CA VAL A 147 7.51 -15.65 -3.91
C VAL A 147 7.22 -15.44 -2.42
N PHE A 148 8.27 -15.31 -1.60
CA PHE A 148 8.13 -15.09 -0.16
C PHE A 148 7.58 -13.70 0.15
N ALA A 149 7.98 -12.68 -0.59
CA ALA A 149 7.46 -11.33 -0.46
C ALA A 149 5.94 -11.27 -0.75
N LEU A 150 5.52 -11.85 -1.87
CA LEU A 150 4.12 -11.87 -2.29
C LEU A 150 3.24 -12.67 -1.33
N LEU A 151 3.74 -13.83 -0.86
CA LEU A 151 3.05 -14.64 0.14
C LEU A 151 2.96 -13.90 1.48
N SER A 152 4.07 -13.32 1.96
CA SER A 152 4.10 -12.60 3.22
C SER A 152 3.08 -11.46 3.23
N THR A 153 3.13 -10.57 2.24
CA THR A 153 2.26 -9.38 2.19
C THR A 153 0.81 -9.74 1.88
N GLY A 154 0.57 -10.65 0.94
CA GLY A 154 -0.78 -11.07 0.55
C GLY A 154 -1.50 -11.83 1.65
N LEU A 155 -0.84 -12.80 2.27
CA LEU A 155 -1.43 -13.61 3.36
C LEU A 155 -1.57 -12.82 4.65
N ASN A 156 -0.73 -11.80 4.91
CA ASN A 156 -0.85 -10.94 6.07
C ASN A 156 -2.19 -10.21 6.12
N GLN A 157 -2.78 -9.87 4.97
CA GLN A 157 -4.12 -9.29 4.89
C GLN A 157 -5.19 -10.22 5.49
N PHE A 158 -5.02 -11.54 5.31
CA PHE A 158 -5.93 -12.55 5.89
C PHE A 158 -5.73 -12.75 7.39
N VAL A 159 -4.56 -12.44 7.94
CA VAL A 159 -4.33 -12.39 9.38
C VAL A 159 -5.03 -11.17 9.98
N ILE A 160 -4.85 -10.00 9.37
CA ILE A 160 -5.43 -8.73 9.83
C ILE A 160 -6.96 -8.78 9.77
N CYS A 161 -7.55 -9.29 8.67
CA CYS A 161 -9.00 -9.31 8.49
C CYS A 161 -9.74 -10.22 9.49
N GLN A 162 -9.05 -11.15 10.13
CA GLN A 162 -9.58 -11.96 11.21
C GLN A 162 -9.50 -11.27 12.59
N GLY A 163 -9.05 -10.01 12.65
CA GLY A 163 -8.91 -9.22 13.88
C GLY A 163 -7.53 -9.32 14.56
N PHE A 164 -6.55 -9.97 13.93
CA PHE A 164 -5.20 -10.18 14.48
C PHE A 164 -4.19 -9.17 13.93
N ALA A 165 -4.55 -7.87 13.87
CA ALA A 165 -3.68 -6.81 13.36
C ALA A 165 -2.31 -6.75 14.06
N SER A 166 -2.25 -7.01 15.37
CA SER A 166 -0.98 -7.07 16.12
C SER A 166 -0.05 -8.20 15.63
N GLU A 167 -0.60 -9.35 15.24
CA GLU A 167 0.21 -10.44 14.68
C GLU A 167 0.67 -10.08 13.26
N GLY A 168 -0.19 -9.43 12.47
CA GLY A 168 0.18 -8.87 11.18
C GLY A 168 1.32 -7.86 11.30
N MET A 169 1.25 -6.95 12.27
CA MET A 169 2.32 -5.99 12.56
C MET A 169 3.63 -6.70 12.92
N LYS A 170 3.60 -7.74 13.78
CA LYS A 170 4.81 -8.46 14.17
C LYS A 170 5.52 -9.10 12.99
N SER A 171 4.79 -9.60 11.98
CA SER A 171 5.41 -10.16 10.77
C SER A 171 6.19 -9.11 10.00
N VAL A 172 5.64 -7.90 9.86
CA VAL A 172 6.31 -6.78 9.18
C VAL A 172 7.50 -6.28 9.99
N LEU A 173 7.34 -6.11 11.31
CA LEU A 173 8.44 -5.71 12.20
C LEU A 173 9.58 -6.73 12.19
N LEU A 174 9.29 -8.03 12.20
CA LEU A 174 10.30 -9.08 12.11
C LEU A 174 11.13 -8.93 10.83
N GLY A 175 10.47 -8.74 9.68
CA GLY A 175 11.15 -8.50 8.42
C GLY A 175 11.99 -7.23 8.45
N ALA A 176 11.42 -6.12 8.91
CA ALA A 176 12.12 -4.82 8.95
C ALA A 176 13.35 -4.85 9.87
N VAL A 177 13.24 -5.43 11.06
CA VAL A 177 14.36 -5.54 12.01
C VAL A 177 15.45 -6.46 11.45
N LEU A 178 15.07 -7.60 10.88
CA LEU A 178 16.06 -8.50 10.26
C LEU A 178 16.77 -7.83 9.09
N ASN A 179 16.05 -7.13 8.21
CA ASN A 179 16.65 -6.41 7.10
C ASN A 179 17.66 -5.36 7.60
N LEU A 180 17.25 -4.53 8.55
CA LEU A 180 18.11 -3.48 9.15
C LEU A 180 19.40 -4.05 9.76
N LEU A 181 19.34 -5.25 10.35
CA LEU A 181 20.50 -5.90 10.95
C LEU A 181 21.35 -6.64 9.90
N LEU A 182 20.73 -7.25 8.90
CA LEU A 182 21.43 -8.05 7.89
C LEU A 182 22.08 -7.19 6.81
N ASP A 183 21.50 -6.05 6.44
CA ASP A 183 22.06 -5.16 5.42
C ASP A 183 23.51 -4.75 5.69
N PRO A 184 23.88 -4.17 6.86
CA PRO A 184 25.27 -3.82 7.10
C PRO A 184 26.19 -5.04 7.11
N VAL A 185 25.73 -6.18 7.58
CA VAL A 185 26.52 -7.42 7.59
C VAL A 185 26.82 -7.91 6.17
N PHE A 186 25.81 -8.01 5.33
CA PHE A 186 25.98 -8.52 3.96
C PHE A 186 26.65 -7.48 3.05
N ILE A 187 26.34 -6.20 3.22
CA ILE A 187 26.89 -5.12 2.37
C ILE A 187 28.35 -4.86 2.71
N PHE A 188 28.65 -4.60 3.99
CA PHE A 188 29.94 -4.06 4.44
C PHE A 188 30.87 -5.12 5.02
N VAL A 189 30.37 -6.03 5.90
CA VAL A 189 31.23 -7.04 6.56
C VAL A 189 31.57 -8.16 5.59
N LEU A 190 30.60 -8.69 4.84
CA LEU A 190 30.81 -9.73 3.85
C LEU A 190 31.22 -9.17 2.46
N HIS A 191 31.30 -7.86 2.31
CA HIS A 191 31.69 -7.16 1.07
C HIS A 191 30.89 -7.58 -0.17
N LEU A 192 29.63 -7.99 -0.01
CA LEU A 192 28.78 -8.41 -1.13
C LEU A 192 28.13 -7.24 -1.88
N GLY A 193 28.24 -6.01 -1.34
CA GLY A 193 27.72 -4.79 -1.94
C GLY A 193 26.21 -4.90 -2.25
N VAL A 194 25.80 -4.53 -3.47
CA VAL A 194 24.40 -4.55 -3.92
C VAL A 194 23.74 -5.95 -3.82
N ARG A 195 24.51 -7.01 -4.06
CA ARG A 195 24.02 -8.39 -3.88
C ARG A 195 23.70 -8.67 -2.41
N GLY A 196 24.50 -8.10 -1.49
CA GLY A 196 24.29 -8.21 -0.05
C GLY A 196 22.95 -7.63 0.38
N ALA A 197 22.63 -6.42 -0.09
CA ALA A 197 21.33 -5.79 0.16
C ALA A 197 20.16 -6.66 -0.33
N ALA A 198 20.25 -7.19 -1.56
CA ALA A 198 19.21 -8.06 -2.10
C ALA A 198 19.04 -9.36 -1.29
N ILE A 199 20.14 -9.98 -0.85
CA ILE A 199 20.10 -11.21 -0.03
C ILE A 199 19.48 -10.90 1.33
N ALA A 200 19.87 -9.82 2.02
CA ALA A 200 19.32 -9.42 3.30
C ALA A 200 17.81 -9.18 3.20
N THR A 201 17.36 -8.50 2.14
CA THR A 201 15.93 -8.28 1.88
C THR A 201 15.17 -9.59 1.69
N VAL A 202 15.70 -10.51 0.88
CA VAL A 202 15.05 -11.82 0.63
C VAL A 202 14.98 -12.66 1.91
N LEU A 203 16.05 -12.71 2.70
CA LEU A 203 16.04 -13.44 3.98
C LEU A 203 15.02 -12.87 4.96
N SER A 204 14.89 -11.55 5.02
CA SER A 204 13.90 -10.86 5.82
C SER A 204 12.47 -11.16 5.37
N GLN A 205 12.23 -11.21 4.06
CA GLN A 205 10.94 -11.61 3.47
C GLN A 205 10.60 -13.07 3.75
N ILE A 206 11.60 -13.98 3.70
CA ILE A 206 11.42 -15.37 4.09
C ILE A 206 11.00 -15.48 5.56
N ALA A 207 11.67 -14.78 6.47
CA ALA A 207 11.31 -14.80 7.88
C ALA A 207 9.88 -14.28 8.13
N SER A 208 9.50 -13.17 7.49
CA SER A 208 8.13 -12.65 7.55
C SER A 208 7.11 -13.64 6.99
N CYS A 209 7.42 -14.28 5.87
CA CYS A 209 6.56 -15.27 5.23
C CYS A 209 6.36 -16.49 6.14
N LEU A 210 7.43 -17.05 6.69
CA LEU A 210 7.36 -18.18 7.61
C LEU A 210 6.53 -17.83 8.86
N TYR A 211 6.66 -16.60 9.39
CA TYR A 211 5.87 -16.14 10.52
C TYR A 211 4.37 -16.10 10.19
N VAL A 212 4.00 -15.52 9.05
CA VAL A 212 2.60 -15.47 8.60
C VAL A 212 2.03 -16.87 8.35
N LEU A 213 2.80 -17.74 7.69
CA LEU A 213 2.41 -19.12 7.46
C LEU A 213 2.25 -19.89 8.79
N HIS A 214 3.15 -19.70 9.75
CA HIS A 214 3.03 -20.29 11.09
C HIS A 214 1.71 -19.90 11.79
N ILE A 215 1.28 -18.65 11.66
CA ILE A 215 0.00 -18.18 12.20
C ILE A 215 -1.17 -18.84 11.44
N LEU A 216 -1.14 -18.84 10.11
CA LEU A 216 -2.24 -19.29 9.26
C LEU A 216 -2.41 -20.81 9.21
N PHE A 217 -1.37 -21.58 9.48
CA PHE A 217 -1.45 -23.04 9.70
C PHE A 217 -1.68 -23.41 11.17
N GLY A 218 -1.40 -22.46 12.08
CA GLY A 218 -1.51 -22.67 13.54
C GLY A 218 -2.94 -22.74 14.03
N LYS A 219 -3.08 -22.95 15.36
CA LYS A 219 -4.39 -23.04 16.05
C LYS A 219 -4.83 -21.69 16.65
N THR A 220 -4.12 -20.62 16.34
CA THR A 220 -4.31 -19.32 16.99
C THR A 220 -5.46 -18.49 16.41
N ILE A 221 -5.77 -18.72 15.13
CA ILE A 221 -6.77 -17.94 14.38
C ILE A 221 -7.97 -18.80 13.98
N PRO A 222 -9.15 -18.19 13.79
CA PRO A 222 -10.39 -18.92 13.46
C PRO A 222 -10.28 -19.69 12.15
N ILE A 223 -9.89 -19.00 11.08
CA ILE A 223 -9.80 -19.58 9.73
C ILE A 223 -8.35 -19.84 9.37
N ARG A 224 -8.04 -21.11 9.09
CA ARG A 224 -6.70 -21.60 8.74
C ARG A 224 -6.60 -21.90 7.26
N ILE A 225 -5.36 -21.97 6.74
CA ILE A 225 -5.12 -22.50 5.40
C ILE A 225 -5.51 -23.98 5.39
N THR A 226 -6.38 -24.31 4.46
CA THR A 226 -6.78 -25.69 4.13
C THR A 226 -6.50 -25.94 2.67
N PHE A 227 -6.33 -27.21 2.30
CA PHE A 227 -6.13 -27.61 0.91
C PHE A 227 -7.43 -28.18 0.34
N GLY A 228 -7.76 -27.83 -0.89
CA GLY A 228 -8.97 -28.28 -1.56
C GLY A 228 -10.08 -27.23 -1.57
N GLY A 229 -11.23 -27.59 -2.14
CA GLY A 229 -12.37 -26.68 -2.30
C GLY A 229 -12.12 -25.53 -3.29
N TYR A 230 -11.21 -25.73 -4.24
CA TYR A 230 -10.85 -24.75 -5.24
C TYR A 230 -12.01 -24.45 -6.18
N SER A 231 -12.24 -23.19 -6.49
CA SER A 231 -13.35 -22.74 -7.32
C SER A 231 -12.96 -21.51 -8.12
N PHE A 232 -13.10 -21.61 -9.43
CA PHE A 232 -12.85 -20.48 -10.33
C PHE A 232 -13.77 -19.29 -10.02
N ALA A 233 -15.00 -19.54 -9.57
CA ALA A 233 -15.94 -18.49 -9.19
C ALA A 233 -15.42 -17.68 -7.98
N ILE A 234 -14.82 -18.34 -6.98
CA ILE A 234 -14.21 -17.70 -5.83
C ILE A 234 -12.97 -16.90 -6.29
N MET A 235 -12.09 -17.48 -7.10
CA MET A 235 -10.91 -16.81 -7.64
C MET A 235 -11.28 -15.57 -8.44
N LYS A 236 -12.26 -15.67 -9.34
CA LYS A 236 -12.78 -14.53 -10.10
C LYS A 236 -13.28 -13.41 -9.19
N ARG A 237 -13.99 -13.77 -8.11
CA ARG A 237 -14.52 -12.79 -7.15
C ARG A 237 -13.38 -12.09 -6.40
N ILE A 238 -12.33 -12.81 -5.97
CA ILE A 238 -11.12 -12.25 -5.37
C ILE A 238 -10.49 -11.25 -6.32
N LEU A 239 -10.25 -11.64 -7.59
CA LEU A 239 -9.68 -10.76 -8.60
C LEU A 239 -10.54 -9.51 -8.85
N THR A 240 -11.87 -9.66 -8.89
CA THR A 240 -12.79 -8.53 -9.11
C THR A 240 -12.68 -7.48 -8.00
N VAL A 241 -12.61 -7.92 -6.73
CA VAL A 241 -12.47 -7.00 -5.58
C VAL A 241 -11.06 -6.40 -5.55
N GLY A 242 -10.04 -7.21 -5.77
CA GLY A 242 -8.64 -6.79 -5.72
C GLY A 242 -8.18 -5.98 -6.93
N PHE A 243 -8.96 -5.95 -8.02
CA PHE A 243 -8.59 -5.18 -9.22
C PHE A 243 -8.45 -3.69 -8.94
N THR A 244 -9.30 -3.13 -8.07
CA THR A 244 -9.23 -1.72 -7.68
C THR A 244 -7.90 -1.37 -6.99
N PRO A 245 -7.50 -1.99 -5.87
CA PRO A 245 -6.21 -1.68 -5.24
C PRO A 245 -5.00 -2.00 -6.13
N PHE A 246 -5.08 -3.04 -6.97
CA PHE A 246 -4.05 -3.33 -7.96
C PHE A 246 -3.87 -2.17 -8.96
N LEU A 247 -4.97 -1.69 -9.55
CA LEU A 247 -4.94 -0.57 -10.49
C LEU A 247 -4.49 0.73 -9.84
N ILE A 248 -4.84 0.99 -8.59
CA ILE A 248 -4.38 2.18 -7.87
C ILE A 248 -2.85 2.20 -7.87
N ILE A 249 -2.20 1.10 -7.47
CA ILE A 249 -0.74 1.00 -7.44
C ILE A 249 -0.14 1.14 -8.84
N ALA A 250 -0.74 0.51 -9.84
CA ALA A 250 -0.26 0.60 -11.22
C ALA A 250 -0.33 2.05 -11.76
N ILE A 251 -1.43 2.74 -11.52
CA ILE A 251 -1.63 4.12 -11.96
C ILE A 251 -0.72 5.08 -11.19
N ASP A 252 -0.44 4.83 -9.90
CA ASP A 252 0.50 5.65 -9.13
C ASP A 252 1.90 5.63 -9.75
N ASN A 253 2.37 4.48 -10.24
CA ASN A 253 3.63 4.42 -10.98
C ASN A 253 3.57 5.22 -12.30
N VAL A 254 2.45 5.15 -13.03
CA VAL A 254 2.25 5.96 -14.25
C VAL A 254 2.21 7.45 -13.93
N MET A 255 1.61 7.85 -12.81
CA MET A 255 1.58 9.24 -12.35
C MET A 255 2.98 9.80 -12.12
N ILE A 256 3.87 9.03 -11.49
CA ILE A 256 5.27 9.42 -11.25
C ILE A 256 5.97 9.66 -12.60
N ILE A 257 5.85 8.71 -13.52
CA ILE A 257 6.46 8.80 -14.84
C ILE A 257 5.92 10.02 -15.59
N ALA A 258 4.61 10.24 -15.59
CA ALA A 258 3.97 11.36 -16.25
C ALA A 258 4.40 12.71 -15.63
N MET A 259 4.48 12.80 -14.30
CA MET A 259 4.96 13.99 -13.61
C MET A 259 6.39 14.33 -14.06
N ASN A 260 7.30 13.36 -14.03
CA ASN A 260 8.69 13.55 -14.44
C ASN A 260 8.80 13.98 -15.91
N ALA A 261 8.01 13.38 -16.81
CA ALA A 261 7.97 13.75 -18.22
C ALA A 261 7.50 15.20 -18.43
N VAL A 262 6.46 15.63 -17.71
CA VAL A 262 5.95 17.00 -17.78
C VAL A 262 6.98 17.99 -17.21
N LEU A 263 7.58 17.68 -16.07
CA LEU A 263 8.64 18.50 -15.48
C LEU A 263 9.81 18.67 -16.46
N GLN A 264 10.27 17.61 -17.09
CA GLN A 264 11.36 17.67 -18.07
C GLN A 264 10.99 18.49 -19.31
N GLN A 265 9.74 18.37 -19.78
CA GLN A 265 9.27 19.05 -20.99
C GLN A 265 9.07 20.56 -20.82
N TYR A 266 8.59 20.99 -19.66
CA TYR A 266 8.20 22.39 -19.41
C TYR A 266 9.20 23.17 -18.57
N ALA A 267 10.25 22.53 -18.04
CA ALA A 267 11.28 23.21 -17.26
C ALA A 267 12.08 24.19 -18.13
N PRO A 268 12.49 25.34 -17.55
CA PRO A 268 13.47 26.20 -18.19
C PRO A 268 14.76 25.45 -18.53
N ALA A 269 15.46 25.88 -19.57
CA ALA A 269 16.68 25.22 -20.01
C ALA A 269 17.68 25.02 -18.86
N GLY A 270 18.09 23.77 -18.64
CA GLY A 270 19.06 23.40 -17.59
C GLY A 270 18.47 23.24 -16.17
N GLN A 271 17.16 23.44 -15.96
CA GLN A 271 16.54 23.31 -14.63
C GLN A 271 15.67 22.04 -14.45
N GLY A 272 15.48 21.23 -15.50
CA GLY A 272 14.66 20.03 -15.45
C GLY A 272 15.03 19.08 -14.31
N ASP A 273 16.32 18.84 -14.13
CA ASP A 273 16.82 17.94 -13.08
C ASP A 273 16.54 18.48 -11.67
N SER A 274 16.60 19.80 -11.47
CA SER A 274 16.27 20.42 -10.18
C SER A 274 14.78 20.26 -9.84
N PHE A 275 13.88 20.41 -10.80
CA PHE A 275 12.45 20.18 -10.62
C PHE A 275 12.13 18.70 -10.35
N ILE A 276 12.78 17.76 -11.05
CA ILE A 276 12.64 16.33 -10.83
C ILE A 276 13.15 15.94 -9.44
N THR A 277 14.31 16.49 -9.02
CA THR A 277 14.84 16.30 -7.67
C THR A 277 13.85 16.81 -6.62
N CYS A 278 13.32 18.02 -6.81
CA CYS A 278 12.28 18.57 -5.94
C CYS A 278 11.07 17.64 -5.84
N ALA A 279 10.49 17.22 -6.98
CA ALA A 279 9.33 16.32 -7.02
C ALA A 279 9.62 14.98 -6.32
N THR A 280 10.81 14.42 -6.48
CA THR A 280 11.23 13.16 -5.83
C THR A 280 11.28 13.29 -4.31
N ILE A 281 11.81 14.40 -3.80
CA ILE A 281 11.86 14.66 -2.35
C ILE A 281 10.45 14.87 -1.79
N VAL A 282 9.62 15.68 -2.48
CA VAL A 282 8.22 15.91 -2.09
C VAL A 282 7.45 14.59 -2.05
N GLN A 283 7.60 13.75 -3.07
CA GLN A 283 6.95 12.45 -3.13
C GLN A 283 7.42 11.53 -1.98
N SER A 284 8.71 11.54 -1.65
CA SER A 284 9.23 10.80 -0.50
C SER A 284 8.60 11.26 0.82
N PHE A 285 8.35 12.56 0.97
CA PHE A 285 7.62 13.11 2.10
C PHE A 285 6.16 12.64 2.12
N MET A 286 5.48 12.69 0.98
CA MET A 286 4.09 12.25 0.85
C MET A 286 3.91 10.75 1.17
N LEU A 287 4.89 9.90 0.88
CA LEU A 287 4.87 8.48 1.26
C LEU A 287 4.84 8.27 2.78
N ILE A 288 5.50 9.15 3.56
CA ILE A 288 5.47 9.10 5.04
C ILE A 288 4.05 9.41 5.56
N ILE A 289 3.23 10.11 4.80
CA ILE A 289 1.84 10.39 5.14
C ILE A 289 0.91 9.29 4.60
N THR A 290 1.00 8.99 3.31
CA THR A 290 0.00 8.16 2.62
C THR A 290 0.10 6.67 2.96
N ILE A 291 1.29 6.14 3.18
CA ILE A 291 1.47 4.71 3.50
C ILE A 291 0.94 4.38 4.90
N PRO A 292 1.28 5.12 5.99
CA PRO A 292 0.66 4.89 7.30
C PRO A 292 -0.84 5.17 7.33
N LEU A 293 -1.31 6.17 6.57
CA LEU A 293 -2.74 6.44 6.39
C LEU A 293 -3.47 5.23 5.80
N GLY A 294 -2.90 4.62 4.74
CA GLY A 294 -3.39 3.35 4.19
C GLY A 294 -3.32 2.19 5.19
N GLY A 295 -2.40 2.25 6.16
CA GLY A 295 -2.36 1.31 7.28
C GLY A 295 -3.54 1.47 8.24
N ILE A 296 -3.99 2.70 8.50
CA ILE A 296 -5.19 2.97 9.31
C ILE A 296 -6.45 2.46 8.59
N SER A 297 -6.71 2.94 7.39
CA SER A 297 -7.93 2.60 6.64
C SER A 297 -7.97 1.12 6.23
N GLY A 298 -6.88 0.61 5.66
CA GLY A 298 -6.77 -0.78 5.23
C GLY A 298 -6.83 -1.79 6.39
N GLY A 299 -6.17 -1.49 7.52
CA GLY A 299 -6.23 -2.36 8.71
C GLY A 299 -7.63 -2.47 9.30
N THR A 300 -8.38 -1.39 9.31
CA THR A 300 -9.74 -1.32 9.87
C THR A 300 -10.83 -1.86 8.94
N GLN A 301 -10.52 -2.16 7.68
CA GLN A 301 -11.44 -2.88 6.77
C GLN A 301 -12.00 -4.17 7.39
N SER A 302 -11.24 -4.83 8.26
CA SER A 302 -11.68 -6.03 8.98
C SER A 302 -12.95 -5.81 9.81
N ILE A 303 -13.07 -4.66 10.48
CA ILE A 303 -14.26 -4.29 11.28
C ILE A 303 -15.46 -4.11 10.37
N LEU A 304 -15.28 -3.39 9.27
CA LEU A 304 -16.36 -3.09 8.33
C LEU A 304 -16.85 -4.34 7.61
N ALA A 305 -15.92 -5.17 7.10
CA ALA A 305 -16.23 -6.40 6.40
C ALA A 305 -17.00 -7.40 7.28
N TYR A 306 -16.54 -7.60 8.52
CA TYR A 306 -17.21 -8.48 9.47
C TYR A 306 -18.63 -8.00 9.78
N ASN A 307 -18.79 -6.71 10.15
CA ASN A 307 -20.10 -6.16 10.51
C ASN A 307 -21.04 -6.04 9.28
N TYR A 308 -20.49 -5.89 8.08
CA TYR A 308 -21.27 -6.02 6.85
C TYR A 308 -21.75 -7.45 6.64
N GLY A 309 -20.92 -8.44 6.99
CA GLY A 309 -21.31 -9.85 7.03
C GLY A 309 -22.50 -10.12 7.94
N THR A 310 -22.50 -9.56 9.15
CA THR A 310 -23.61 -9.71 10.13
C THR A 310 -24.85 -8.88 9.79
N GLY A 311 -24.78 -7.93 8.87
CA GLY A 311 -25.86 -6.98 8.57
C GLY A 311 -26.05 -5.89 9.64
N ASN A 312 -25.03 -5.58 10.43
CA ASN A 312 -25.11 -4.57 11.50
C ASN A 312 -24.74 -3.17 11.02
N SER A 313 -25.68 -2.49 10.38
CA SER A 313 -25.48 -1.15 9.80
C SER A 313 -25.06 -0.10 10.83
N ARG A 314 -25.60 -0.16 12.05
CA ARG A 314 -25.28 0.79 13.11
C ARG A 314 -23.80 0.75 13.46
N ARG A 315 -23.25 -0.48 13.63
CA ARG A 315 -21.81 -0.64 13.95
C ARG A 315 -20.91 -0.23 12.80
N ILE A 316 -21.34 -0.44 11.55
CA ILE A 316 -20.58 0.00 10.37
C ILE A 316 -20.46 1.53 10.37
N LEU A 317 -21.57 2.25 10.53
CA LEU A 317 -21.58 3.71 10.54
C LEU A 317 -20.79 4.30 11.72
N GLU A 318 -20.88 3.68 12.90
CA GLU A 318 -20.08 4.07 14.07
C GLU A 318 -18.58 3.84 13.83
N ALA A 319 -18.21 2.69 13.25
CA ALA A 319 -16.83 2.39 12.90
C ALA A 319 -16.28 3.37 11.87
N GLN A 320 -17.01 3.61 10.78
CA GLN A 320 -16.58 4.56 9.74
C GLN A 320 -16.38 5.96 10.28
N LYS A 321 -17.29 6.46 11.14
CA LYS A 321 -17.09 7.77 11.81
C LYS A 321 -15.82 7.82 12.62
N THR A 322 -15.55 6.76 13.39
CA THR A 322 -14.34 6.67 14.23
C THR A 322 -13.07 6.57 13.39
N ILE A 323 -13.10 5.81 12.30
CA ILE A 323 -11.95 5.65 11.40
C ILE A 323 -11.69 6.96 10.63
N ILE A 324 -12.73 7.63 10.11
CA ILE A 324 -12.62 8.95 9.47
C ILE A 324 -11.99 9.95 10.43
N ALA A 325 -12.45 10.00 11.69
CA ALA A 325 -11.90 10.90 12.70
C ALA A 325 -10.41 10.60 12.98
N LEU A 326 -10.02 9.31 13.02
CA LEU A 326 -8.64 8.89 13.21
C LEU A 326 -7.77 9.26 11.99
N CYS A 327 -8.24 9.01 10.76
CA CYS A 327 -7.56 9.41 9.53
C CYS A 327 -7.39 10.93 9.45
N ALA A 328 -8.45 11.70 9.73
CA ALA A 328 -8.40 13.15 9.75
C ALA A 328 -7.45 13.69 10.84
N GLY A 329 -7.46 13.10 12.04
CA GLY A 329 -6.54 13.43 13.12
C GLY A 329 -5.08 13.16 12.74
N PHE A 330 -4.79 12.00 12.16
CA PHE A 330 -3.45 11.65 11.67
C PHE A 330 -2.99 12.62 10.56
N THR A 331 -3.81 12.87 9.56
CA THR A 331 -3.44 13.77 8.45
C THR A 331 -3.33 15.22 8.90
N THR A 332 -4.13 15.67 9.89
CA THR A 332 -3.95 16.98 10.53
C THR A 332 -2.61 17.08 11.25
N LEU A 333 -2.22 16.04 12.01
CA LEU A 333 -0.90 15.98 12.64
C LEU A 333 0.21 16.06 11.58
N MET A 334 0.11 15.30 10.50
CA MET A 334 1.10 15.31 9.43
C MET A 334 1.15 16.64 8.67
N PHE A 335 0.02 17.33 8.51
CA PHE A 335 -0.01 18.69 7.99
C PHE A 335 0.76 19.66 8.90
N LEU A 336 0.60 19.56 10.21
CA LEU A 336 1.37 20.39 11.16
C LEU A 336 2.86 20.04 11.11
N VAL A 337 3.20 18.76 11.02
CA VAL A 337 4.59 18.29 10.88
C VAL A 337 5.22 18.80 9.58
N SER A 338 4.49 18.81 8.46
CA SER A 338 4.99 19.34 7.18
C SER A 338 5.38 20.81 7.28
N ASN A 339 4.61 21.60 8.00
CA ASN A 339 4.89 23.02 8.22
C ASN A 339 6.05 23.26 9.20
N ALA A 340 6.23 22.39 10.20
CA ALA A 340 7.29 22.55 11.21
C ALA A 340 8.64 21.94 10.77
N ALA A 341 8.61 20.80 10.09
CA ALA A 341 9.79 19.99 9.81
C ALA A 341 10.16 19.88 8.32
N GLY A 342 9.42 20.53 7.42
CA GLY A 342 9.63 20.45 5.97
C GLY A 342 11.06 20.85 5.56
N THR A 343 11.62 21.88 6.19
CA THR A 343 13.01 22.34 5.95
C THR A 343 14.03 21.29 6.37
N LEU A 344 13.89 20.72 7.57
CA LEU A 344 14.77 19.64 8.05
C LEU A 344 14.72 18.44 7.13
N PHE A 345 13.52 18.06 6.69
CA PHE A 345 13.35 16.94 5.75
C PHE A 345 14.06 17.21 4.42
N ALA A 346 13.88 18.40 3.83
CA ALA A 346 14.53 18.77 2.57
C ALA A 346 16.07 18.73 2.69
N GLN A 347 16.62 19.21 3.80
CA GLN A 347 18.06 19.23 4.08
C GLN A 347 18.68 17.83 4.24
N LEU A 348 17.88 16.79 4.53
CA LEU A 348 18.37 15.40 4.54
C LEU A 348 18.78 14.91 3.14
N PHE A 349 18.22 15.50 2.08
CA PHE A 349 18.43 15.06 0.69
C PHE A 349 19.35 15.98 -0.11
N THR A 350 19.42 17.26 0.22
CA THR A 350 20.23 18.23 -0.52
C THR A 350 20.71 19.38 0.36
N SER A 351 21.91 19.87 0.05
CA SER A 351 22.49 21.06 0.69
C SER A 351 22.32 22.33 -0.16
N ASP A 352 21.75 22.23 -1.37
CA ASP A 352 21.51 23.37 -2.26
C ASP A 352 20.35 24.22 -1.72
N PRO A 353 20.60 25.50 -1.32
CA PRO A 353 19.56 26.35 -0.74
C PRO A 353 18.39 26.63 -1.69
N GLN A 354 18.63 26.66 -3.00
CA GLN A 354 17.58 26.89 -4.00
C GLN A 354 16.63 25.70 -4.07
N ILE A 355 17.19 24.48 -4.14
CA ILE A 355 16.40 23.25 -4.15
C ILE A 355 15.66 23.09 -2.82
N VAL A 356 16.32 23.34 -1.67
CA VAL A 356 15.66 23.29 -0.35
C VAL A 356 14.45 24.22 -0.29
N SER A 357 14.60 25.48 -0.74
CA SER A 357 13.50 26.44 -0.77
C SER A 357 12.33 25.97 -1.65
N MET A 358 12.64 25.43 -2.84
CA MET A 358 11.63 24.88 -3.76
C MET A 358 10.90 23.69 -3.15
N VAL A 359 11.63 22.77 -2.53
CA VAL A 359 11.07 21.57 -1.87
C VAL A 359 10.15 21.95 -0.72
N VAL A 360 10.57 22.87 0.16
CA VAL A 360 9.77 23.32 1.30
C VAL A 360 8.44 23.92 0.83
N ARG A 361 8.50 24.81 -0.18
CA ARG A 361 7.29 25.37 -0.79
C ARG A 361 6.39 24.30 -1.39
N ALA A 362 6.98 23.35 -2.11
CA ALA A 362 6.25 22.24 -2.74
C ALA A 362 5.63 21.30 -1.71
N ILE A 363 6.32 20.97 -0.60
CA ILE A 363 5.75 20.20 0.52
C ILE A 363 4.55 20.91 1.12
N HIS A 364 4.65 22.21 1.39
CA HIS A 364 3.53 22.99 1.94
C HIS A 364 2.33 23.00 0.99
N ILE A 365 2.56 23.12 -0.32
CA ILE A 365 1.50 23.06 -1.32
C ILE A 365 0.88 21.67 -1.35
N SER A 366 1.66 20.61 -1.52
CA SER A 366 1.16 19.23 -1.66
C SER A 366 0.40 18.75 -0.43
N THR A 367 0.71 19.29 0.76
CA THR A 367 0.03 18.91 2.01
C THR A 367 -1.25 19.70 2.29
N LEU A 368 -1.62 20.71 1.50
CA LEU A 368 -2.84 21.52 1.72
C LEU A 368 -4.14 20.69 1.77
N SER A 369 -4.20 19.59 1.05
CA SER A 369 -5.41 18.75 0.95
C SER A 369 -5.27 17.35 1.54
N VAL A 370 -4.23 17.10 2.35
CA VAL A 370 -4.04 15.77 2.97
C VAL A 370 -5.17 15.40 3.94
N ILE A 371 -5.84 16.39 4.57
CA ILE A 371 -6.96 16.12 5.47
C ILE A 371 -8.17 15.57 4.70
N PRO A 372 -8.68 16.25 3.64
CA PRO A 372 -9.68 15.64 2.76
C PRO A 372 -9.26 14.28 2.19
N LEU A 373 -7.99 14.14 1.78
CA LEU A 373 -7.45 12.88 1.29
C LEU A 373 -7.62 11.75 2.32
N GLY A 374 -7.35 12.02 3.60
CA GLY A 374 -7.56 11.05 4.68
C GLY A 374 -9.00 10.54 4.78
N ILE A 375 -9.97 11.41 4.56
CA ILE A 375 -11.40 11.05 4.52
C ILE A 375 -11.70 10.15 3.31
N GLN A 376 -11.12 10.47 2.14
CA GLN A 376 -11.32 9.66 0.94
C GLN A 376 -10.74 8.25 1.09
N TYR A 377 -9.57 8.10 1.72
CA TYR A 377 -8.98 6.79 1.97
C TYR A 377 -9.97 5.88 2.69
N GLU A 378 -10.57 6.36 3.78
CA GLU A 378 -11.56 5.58 4.51
C GLU A 378 -12.82 5.27 3.70
N ILE A 379 -13.35 6.23 2.94
CA ILE A 379 -14.55 6.02 2.12
C ILE A 379 -14.30 4.92 1.06
N VAL A 380 -13.18 4.99 0.37
CA VAL A 380 -12.81 4.02 -0.68
C VAL A 380 -12.55 2.64 -0.08
N ASP A 381 -11.79 2.59 1.01
CA ASP A 381 -11.47 1.35 1.71
C ASP A 381 -12.70 0.75 2.39
N GLY A 382 -13.59 1.58 2.90
CA GLY A 382 -14.89 1.15 3.44
C GLY A 382 -15.77 0.50 2.38
N PHE A 383 -15.88 1.07 1.18
CA PHE A 383 -16.58 0.43 0.06
C PHE A 383 -15.91 -0.87 -0.37
N THR A 384 -14.58 -0.92 -0.37
CA THR A 384 -13.82 -2.15 -0.68
C THR A 384 -14.09 -3.24 0.37
N ALA A 385 -14.08 -2.89 1.65
CA ALA A 385 -14.39 -3.79 2.75
C ALA A 385 -15.79 -4.40 2.69
N MET A 386 -16.76 -3.61 2.22
CA MET A 386 -18.15 -4.07 1.99
C MET A 386 -18.34 -4.82 0.66
N GLY A 387 -17.27 -4.97 -0.14
CA GLY A 387 -17.36 -5.59 -1.46
C GLY A 387 -18.06 -4.74 -2.52
N CYS A 388 -18.21 -3.45 -2.28
CA CYS A 388 -18.88 -2.49 -3.17
C CYS A 388 -17.89 -1.95 -4.22
N VAL A 389 -17.30 -2.84 -5.02
CA VAL A 389 -16.19 -2.56 -5.96
C VAL A 389 -16.50 -1.42 -6.93
N ARG A 390 -17.74 -1.30 -7.40
CA ARG A 390 -18.10 -0.23 -8.34
C ARG A 390 -17.87 1.16 -7.77
N TYR A 391 -18.18 1.36 -6.49
CA TYR A 391 -17.97 2.64 -5.81
C TYR A 391 -16.49 2.89 -5.55
N SER A 392 -15.78 1.94 -4.97
CA SER A 392 -14.35 2.10 -4.68
C SER A 392 -13.54 2.35 -5.96
N PHE A 393 -13.83 1.62 -7.04
CA PHE A 393 -13.20 1.81 -8.33
C PHE A 393 -13.50 3.20 -8.93
N ALA A 394 -14.77 3.57 -9.03
CA ALA A 394 -15.18 4.84 -9.64
C ALA A 394 -14.57 6.05 -8.91
N LEU A 395 -14.58 6.05 -7.57
CA LEU A 395 -14.04 7.14 -6.77
C LEU A 395 -12.52 7.24 -6.87
N SER A 396 -11.81 6.11 -6.83
CA SER A 396 -10.35 6.07 -6.99
C SER A 396 -9.94 6.56 -8.39
N PHE A 397 -10.63 6.06 -9.42
CA PHE A 397 -10.33 6.42 -10.81
C PHE A 397 -10.65 7.88 -11.10
N PHE A 398 -11.74 8.41 -10.54
CA PHE A 398 -12.11 9.82 -10.70
C PHE A 398 -11.01 10.74 -10.14
N ARG A 399 -10.46 10.46 -8.94
CA ARG A 399 -9.35 11.23 -8.38
C ARG A 399 -8.11 11.20 -9.29
N LYS A 400 -7.75 10.03 -9.81
CA LYS A 400 -6.62 9.90 -10.73
C LYS A 400 -6.88 10.64 -12.06
N PHE A 401 -8.10 10.61 -12.56
CA PHE A 401 -8.50 11.38 -13.74
C PHE A 401 -8.34 12.89 -13.52
N VAL A 402 -8.77 13.40 -12.38
CA VAL A 402 -8.58 14.82 -12.01
C VAL A 402 -7.09 15.15 -11.93
N TYR A 403 -6.27 14.26 -11.34
CA TYR A 403 -4.81 14.44 -11.28
C TYR A 403 -4.19 14.59 -12.67
N PHE A 404 -4.44 13.64 -13.58
CA PHE A 404 -3.89 13.71 -14.94
C PHE A 404 -4.39 14.94 -15.70
N THR A 405 -5.65 15.29 -15.53
CA THR A 405 -6.23 16.51 -16.14
C THR A 405 -5.49 17.76 -15.65
N ALA A 406 -5.29 17.89 -14.34
CA ALA A 406 -4.53 19.00 -13.76
C ALA A 406 -3.06 18.97 -14.20
N LEU A 407 -2.40 17.79 -14.22
CA LEU A 407 -1.02 17.63 -14.62
C LEU A 407 -0.73 18.14 -16.04
N PHE A 408 -1.62 17.87 -17.00
CA PHE A 408 -1.42 18.29 -18.37
C PHE A 408 -1.94 19.69 -18.67
N LEU A 409 -2.86 20.23 -17.87
CA LEU A 409 -3.41 21.57 -18.06
C LEU A 409 -2.60 22.66 -17.37
N LEU A 410 -2.17 22.45 -16.11
CA LEU A 410 -1.51 23.51 -15.34
C LEU A 410 -0.28 24.10 -16.03
N PRO A 411 0.66 23.33 -16.61
CA PRO A 411 1.85 23.89 -17.23
C PRO A 411 1.57 24.70 -18.51
N ARG A 412 0.35 24.57 -19.07
CA ARG A 412 -0.05 25.33 -20.27
C ARG A 412 -0.55 26.74 -19.96
N PHE A 413 -1.05 26.94 -18.76
CA PHE A 413 -1.69 28.21 -18.34
C PHE A 413 -0.95 28.94 -17.22
N PHE A 414 -0.08 28.23 -16.48
CA PHE A 414 0.61 28.76 -15.32
C PHE A 414 2.11 28.42 -15.37
N ALA A 415 2.91 29.14 -14.58
CA ALA A 415 4.33 28.85 -14.41
C ALA A 415 4.54 27.43 -13.85
N LEU A 416 5.64 26.78 -14.24
CA LEU A 416 5.93 25.38 -13.87
C LEU A 416 5.95 25.13 -12.36
N GLU A 417 6.34 26.11 -11.56
CA GLU A 417 6.32 26.03 -10.09
C GLU A 417 4.92 25.67 -9.53
N ASN A 418 3.86 26.00 -10.27
CA ASN A 418 2.49 25.68 -9.88
C ASN A 418 2.11 24.21 -10.13
N ILE A 419 2.99 23.41 -10.73
CA ILE A 419 2.73 21.98 -10.98
C ILE A 419 2.45 21.22 -9.69
N PHE A 420 3.01 21.64 -8.56
CA PHE A 420 2.78 21.00 -7.27
C PHE A 420 1.34 21.18 -6.74
N TYR A 421 0.53 22.06 -7.34
CA TYR A 421 -0.92 22.12 -7.07
C TYR A 421 -1.73 20.98 -7.70
N VAL A 422 -1.13 20.16 -8.56
CA VAL A 422 -1.81 19.00 -9.16
C VAL A 422 -2.35 18.05 -8.09
N GLU A 423 -1.55 17.74 -7.07
CA GLU A 423 -1.96 16.89 -5.95
C GLU A 423 -3.09 17.53 -5.13
N PRO A 424 -2.96 18.76 -4.60
CA PRO A 424 -4.04 19.41 -3.87
C PRO A 424 -5.36 19.52 -4.65
N ILE A 425 -5.31 19.78 -5.95
CA ILE A 425 -6.51 19.85 -6.79
C ILE A 425 -7.22 18.49 -6.81
N SER A 426 -6.48 17.42 -7.08
CA SER A 426 -7.04 16.08 -7.12
C SER A 426 -7.53 15.61 -5.75
N ASP A 427 -6.76 15.94 -4.71
CA ASP A 427 -6.99 15.54 -3.32
C ASP A 427 -7.98 16.43 -2.57
N LEU A 428 -8.50 17.46 -3.23
CA LEU A 428 -9.67 18.23 -2.79
C LEU A 428 -10.93 17.81 -3.55
N ILE A 429 -10.87 17.77 -4.88
CA ILE A 429 -12.03 17.43 -5.71
C ILE A 429 -12.45 15.97 -5.53
N GLY A 430 -11.50 15.04 -5.51
CA GLY A 430 -11.75 13.61 -5.31
C GLY A 430 -12.49 13.30 -4.01
N PRO A 431 -12.00 13.76 -2.84
CA PRO A 431 -12.68 13.58 -1.55
C PRO A 431 -14.07 14.22 -1.48
N VAL A 432 -14.26 15.42 -2.04
CA VAL A 432 -15.59 16.06 -2.07
C VAL A 432 -16.60 15.19 -2.81
N VAL A 433 -16.24 14.69 -3.99
CA VAL A 433 -17.10 13.77 -4.75
C VAL A 433 -17.30 12.47 -3.96
N SER A 434 -16.26 11.95 -3.32
CA SER A 434 -16.36 10.73 -2.51
C SER A 434 -17.32 10.88 -1.33
N MET A 435 -17.30 12.02 -0.64
CA MET A 435 -18.25 12.33 0.44
C MET A 435 -19.69 12.42 -0.06
N ILE A 436 -19.93 13.08 -1.19
CA ILE A 436 -21.26 13.17 -1.81
C ILE A 436 -21.79 11.78 -2.15
N VAL A 437 -20.98 10.98 -2.85
CA VAL A 437 -21.36 9.61 -3.24
C VAL A 437 -21.59 8.74 -2.00
N TYR A 438 -20.77 8.86 -0.98
CA TYR A 438 -20.95 8.14 0.27
C TYR A 438 -22.29 8.48 0.93
N TRP A 439 -22.62 9.74 1.12
CA TRP A 439 -23.85 10.16 1.78
C TRP A 439 -25.12 9.74 1.01
N THR A 440 -25.06 9.75 -0.31
CA THR A 440 -26.22 9.37 -1.14
C THR A 440 -26.40 7.86 -1.28
N SER A 441 -25.34 7.07 -1.11
CA SER A 441 -25.38 5.62 -1.40
C SER A 441 -25.33 4.72 -0.16
N ILE A 442 -24.66 5.14 0.91
CA ILE A 442 -24.34 4.24 2.04
C ILE A 442 -25.58 3.66 2.70
N GLN A 443 -26.60 4.48 2.99
CA GLN A 443 -27.81 4.01 3.66
C GLN A 443 -28.56 2.96 2.82
N LYS A 444 -28.62 3.17 1.49
CA LYS A 444 -29.25 2.22 0.57
C LYS A 444 -28.50 0.88 0.57
N ILE A 445 -27.17 0.93 0.50
CA ILE A 445 -26.32 -0.27 0.50
C ILE A 445 -26.51 -1.06 1.80
N LEU A 446 -26.50 -0.38 2.94
CA LEU A 446 -26.63 -1.01 4.24
C LEU A 446 -28.01 -1.63 4.43
N LYS A 447 -29.08 -0.92 4.04
CA LYS A 447 -30.45 -1.44 4.10
C LYS A 447 -30.63 -2.68 3.25
N GLN A 448 -30.12 -2.68 2.01
CA GLN A 448 -30.16 -3.86 1.14
C GLN A 448 -29.40 -5.04 1.76
N ARG A 449 -28.29 -4.78 2.45
CA ARG A 449 -27.55 -5.83 3.13
C ARG A 449 -28.29 -6.40 4.33
N GLU A 450 -28.90 -5.56 5.16
CA GLU A 450 -29.74 -6.01 6.30
C GLU A 450 -30.87 -6.93 5.83
N GLU A 451 -31.58 -6.54 4.77
CA GLU A 451 -32.63 -7.33 4.17
C GLU A 451 -32.11 -8.69 3.66
N ALA A 452 -30.98 -8.68 2.96
CA ALA A 452 -30.36 -9.91 2.45
C ALA A 452 -29.96 -10.86 3.58
N VAL A 453 -29.37 -10.35 4.67
CA VAL A 453 -28.98 -11.16 5.83
C VAL A 453 -30.24 -11.73 6.53
N ARG A 454 -31.29 -10.93 6.68
CA ARG A 454 -32.56 -11.37 7.26
C ARG A 454 -33.17 -12.54 6.49
N LEU A 455 -33.19 -12.45 5.16
CA LEU A 455 -33.68 -13.53 4.27
C LEU A 455 -32.81 -14.80 4.36
N MET A 456 -31.49 -14.67 4.58
CA MET A 456 -30.63 -15.84 4.78
C MET A 456 -30.94 -16.58 6.08
N HIS A 457 -31.30 -15.86 7.14
CA HIS A 457 -31.68 -16.46 8.43
C HIS A 457 -33.03 -17.14 8.36
N THR A 458 -34.01 -16.55 7.67
CA THR A 458 -35.34 -17.15 7.50
C THR A 458 -35.32 -18.44 6.65
N LYS A 459 -34.37 -18.58 5.72
CA LYS A 459 -34.18 -19.81 4.92
C LYS A 459 -33.44 -20.93 5.65
N LYS A 460 -32.78 -20.63 6.76
CA LYS A 460 -32.05 -21.61 7.58
C LYS A 460 -32.83 -22.08 8.82
N ALA A 461 -33.88 -21.34 9.21
CA ALA A 461 -34.89 -21.74 10.19
C ALA A 461 -35.97 -22.57 9.54
#